data_702b7f8a28e72e31df587a99faa31081
#
_entry.id   702b7f8a28e72e31df587a99faa31081
#
_cell.length_a   1.000
_cell.length_b   1.000
_cell.length_c   1.000
_cell.angle_alpha   90.00
_cell.angle_beta   90.00
_cell.angle_gamma   90.00
#
_symmetry.space_group_name_H-M   'P 1'
#
loop_
_entity.id
_entity.type
_entity.pdbx_description
1 polymer ?
#
loop_
_entity_poly.entity_id
_entity_poly.type
_entity_poly.pdbx_seq_one_letter_code
_entity_poly.pdbx_strand_id
1 'polypeptide(L)'
;MHAISPIGTIHTPYKEKFAIPRQPNLAPSVTTELHLKGEANTEAAVRELKQFSHLWLLFLFDQNIEAGWKPTVRPPRLGGNERVGVFASRSTFRPNAIGMSAVELLDVEIRNGQVVVKLGNVDLVDGTPIIDIKPYIPYSDSIPDATGGYAEAPPIPVTVQFSEPAKGVLMQHSDHEYRLQALTEILSQDPRPAYKKGKPDSKVYAVHLFEWNVRFSANDDGIQVVDIAPLA
;
A
#
# COMPACT_ATOMS: atom_id res chain seq x y z
N MET A 1 18.38 9.71 -23.65
CA MET A 1 17.88 9.38 -22.29
C MET A 1 16.75 10.36 -21.99
N HIS A 2 15.58 9.87 -21.60
CA HIS A 2 14.47 10.75 -21.19
C HIS A 2 14.50 10.87 -19.66
N ALA A 3 14.52 12.08 -19.13
CA ALA A 3 14.40 12.34 -17.70
C ALA A 3 12.91 12.30 -17.29
N ILE A 4 12.60 11.67 -16.19
CA ILE A 4 11.26 11.65 -15.59
C ILE A 4 11.33 12.39 -14.26
N SER A 5 10.48 13.40 -14.09
CA SER A 5 10.38 14.17 -12.85
C SER A 5 9.09 13.81 -12.13
N PRO A 6 9.14 13.49 -10.80
CA PRO A 6 7.92 13.26 -10.04
C PRO A 6 7.02 14.50 -9.98
N ILE A 7 5.73 14.28 -10.17
CA ILE A 7 4.68 15.32 -10.09
C ILE A 7 4.16 15.53 -8.66
N GLY A 8 4.48 14.61 -7.75
CA GLY A 8 4.00 14.66 -6.37
C GLY A 8 4.60 13.56 -5.51
N THR A 9 4.14 13.53 -4.27
CA THR A 9 4.55 12.55 -3.27
C THR A 9 3.31 11.98 -2.59
N ILE A 10 3.28 10.65 -2.41
CA ILE A 10 2.20 9.98 -1.70
C ILE A 10 2.43 10.03 -0.19
N HIS A 11 1.37 10.23 0.58
CA HIS A 11 1.35 10.19 2.04
C HIS A 11 0.43 9.07 2.50
N THR A 12 0.99 8.09 3.21
CA THR A 12 0.30 6.88 3.65
C THR A 12 0.64 6.55 5.11
N PRO A 13 -0.14 5.69 5.78
CA PRO A 13 0.25 5.16 7.08
C PRO A 13 1.42 4.16 7.01
N TYR A 14 1.82 3.68 5.83
CA TYR A 14 2.84 2.66 5.64
C TYR A 14 4.25 3.25 5.67
N LYS A 15 4.91 3.23 6.82
CA LYS A 15 6.24 3.87 6.99
C LYS A 15 7.41 3.01 6.52
N GLU A 16 7.16 1.73 6.25
CA GLU A 16 8.18 0.79 5.75
C GLU A 16 7.56 -0.25 4.80
N LYS A 17 8.41 -1.00 4.08
CA LYS A 17 7.96 -2.02 3.10
C LYS A 17 7.25 -3.23 3.73
N PHE A 18 7.45 -3.46 5.01
CA PHE A 18 6.80 -4.55 5.73
C PHE A 18 5.34 -4.16 6.04
N ALA A 19 4.43 -5.10 5.85
CA ALA A 19 2.97 -4.95 6.03
C ALA A 19 2.25 -4.04 5.02
N ILE A 20 2.90 -3.50 3.99
CA ILE A 20 2.14 -2.86 2.90
C ILE A 20 1.23 -3.90 2.24
N PRO A 21 -0.06 -3.58 2.01
CA PRO A 21 -0.95 -4.43 1.22
C PRO A 21 -0.32 -4.76 -0.14
N ARG A 22 -0.42 -6.02 -0.57
CA ARG A 22 0.23 -6.48 -1.82
C ARG A 22 -0.40 -5.91 -3.09
N GLN A 23 -1.59 -5.37 -2.99
CA GLN A 23 -2.35 -4.69 -4.04
C GLN A 23 -3.15 -3.56 -3.41
N PRO A 24 -3.55 -2.53 -4.16
CA PRO A 24 -4.50 -1.53 -3.66
C PRO A 24 -5.83 -2.20 -3.27
N ASN A 25 -6.60 -1.53 -2.44
CA ASN A 25 -7.94 -1.95 -1.96
C ASN A 25 -7.98 -3.21 -1.07
N LEU A 26 -6.83 -3.71 -0.58
CA LEU A 26 -6.80 -4.79 0.43
C LEU A 26 -6.95 -4.30 1.88
N ALA A 27 -6.95 -2.99 2.09
CA ALA A 27 -7.26 -2.32 3.35
C ALA A 27 -8.20 -1.14 3.06
N PRO A 28 -9.47 -1.39 2.74
CA PRO A 28 -10.39 -0.41 2.13
C PRO A 28 -10.71 0.79 3.02
N SER A 29 -10.56 0.70 4.34
CA SER A 29 -10.73 1.84 5.24
C SER A 29 -9.58 2.83 5.19
N VAL A 30 -8.39 2.40 4.73
CA VAL A 30 -7.21 3.27 4.69
C VAL A 30 -7.37 4.33 3.61
N THR A 31 -7.20 5.59 4.02
CA THR A 31 -7.15 6.74 3.12
C THR A 31 -5.72 7.26 2.98
N THR A 32 -5.40 7.79 1.83
CA THR A 32 -4.07 8.30 1.49
C THR A 32 -4.17 9.62 0.76
N GLU A 33 -3.08 10.37 0.71
CA GLU A 33 -3.06 11.66 0.03
C GLU A 33 -1.88 11.73 -0.94
N LEU A 34 -2.14 12.21 -2.16
CA LEU A 34 -1.10 12.63 -3.09
C LEU A 34 -0.98 14.14 -3.02
N HIS A 35 0.16 14.64 -2.58
CA HIS A 35 0.49 16.06 -2.61
C HIS A 35 1.24 16.38 -3.90
N LEU A 36 0.63 17.15 -4.80
CA LEU A 36 1.27 17.57 -6.05
C LEU A 36 2.38 18.59 -5.77
N LYS A 37 3.37 18.66 -6.65
CA LYS A 37 4.51 19.57 -6.52
C LYS A 37 4.95 20.20 -7.86
N GLY A 38 5.75 21.25 -7.76
CA GLY A 38 6.28 21.95 -8.94
C GLY A 38 5.17 22.48 -9.84
N GLU A 39 5.34 22.35 -11.14
CA GLU A 39 4.39 22.80 -12.15
C GLU A 39 3.07 22.03 -12.14
N ALA A 40 3.06 20.82 -11.61
CA ALA A 40 1.83 20.01 -11.45
C ALA A 40 0.95 20.49 -10.30
N ASN A 41 1.49 21.24 -9.32
CA ASN A 41 0.74 21.78 -8.19
C ASN A 41 -0.10 22.98 -8.61
N THR A 42 -1.11 22.77 -9.43
CA THR A 42 -2.01 23.81 -9.94
C THR A 42 -3.44 23.28 -10.05
N GLU A 43 -4.41 24.14 -9.75
CA GLU A 43 -5.85 23.83 -9.91
C GLU A 43 -6.19 23.45 -11.36
N ALA A 44 -5.52 24.06 -12.32
CA ALA A 44 -5.74 23.78 -13.73
C ALA A 44 -5.40 22.32 -14.11
N ALA A 45 -4.39 21.72 -13.46
CA ALA A 45 -3.97 20.35 -13.72
C ALA A 45 -4.99 19.30 -13.20
N VAL A 46 -5.79 19.65 -12.20
CA VAL A 46 -6.78 18.74 -11.57
C VAL A 46 -8.22 19.13 -11.95
N ARG A 47 -8.40 20.05 -12.90
CA ARG A 47 -9.73 20.44 -13.36
C ARG A 47 -10.48 19.22 -13.88
N GLU A 48 -11.74 19.05 -13.46
CA GLU A 48 -12.61 17.93 -13.83
C GLU A 48 -12.18 16.54 -13.30
N LEU A 49 -11.08 16.44 -12.54
CA LEU A 49 -10.58 15.15 -12.04
C LEU A 49 -11.61 14.46 -11.15
N LYS A 50 -12.42 15.22 -10.37
CA LYS A 50 -13.48 14.69 -9.50
C LYS A 50 -14.62 13.96 -10.22
N GLN A 51 -14.71 14.04 -11.55
CA GLN A 51 -15.69 13.28 -12.32
C GLN A 51 -15.37 11.78 -12.41
N PHE A 52 -14.14 11.39 -12.08
CA PHE A 52 -13.68 10.02 -12.14
C PHE A 52 -13.66 9.40 -10.75
N SER A 53 -14.11 8.15 -10.64
CA SER A 53 -14.08 7.40 -9.38
C SER A 53 -12.74 6.75 -9.07
N HIS A 54 -11.92 6.51 -10.10
CA HIS A 54 -10.63 5.83 -9.96
C HIS A 54 -9.57 6.45 -10.86
N LEU A 55 -8.33 6.32 -10.42
CA LEU A 55 -7.15 6.79 -11.14
C LEU A 55 -6.12 5.66 -11.28
N TRP A 56 -5.38 5.69 -12.38
CA TRP A 56 -4.08 5.03 -12.46
C TRP A 56 -3.04 5.94 -11.82
N LEU A 57 -2.31 5.42 -10.82
CA LEU A 57 -1.08 6.03 -10.31
C LEU A 57 0.12 5.35 -10.98
N LEU A 58 1.01 6.14 -11.56
CA LEU A 58 2.31 5.72 -12.02
C LEU A 58 3.36 6.28 -11.06
N PHE A 59 4.24 5.42 -10.56
CA PHE A 59 5.19 5.79 -9.51
C PHE A 59 6.55 5.11 -9.66
N LEU A 60 7.52 5.59 -8.91
CA LEU A 60 8.87 5.01 -8.89
C LEU A 60 9.06 4.16 -7.63
N PHE A 61 9.62 2.98 -7.81
CA PHE A 61 10.18 2.18 -6.71
C PHE A 61 11.57 2.73 -6.33
N ASP A 62 11.60 4.00 -5.92
CA ASP A 62 12.81 4.77 -5.65
C ASP A 62 13.76 4.07 -4.70
N GLN A 63 13.26 3.45 -3.63
CA GLN A 63 14.03 2.70 -2.65
C GLN A 63 14.64 1.39 -3.19
N ASN A 64 14.38 1.02 -4.44
CA ASN A 64 14.91 -0.20 -5.07
C ASN A 64 15.85 0.10 -6.23
N ILE A 65 16.01 1.37 -6.64
CA ILE A 65 16.81 1.76 -7.81
C ILE A 65 18.27 1.33 -7.65
N GLU A 66 18.87 1.60 -6.50
CA GLU A 66 20.28 1.24 -6.24
C GLU A 66 20.54 -0.28 -6.23
N ALA A 67 19.55 -1.07 -5.82
CA ALA A 67 19.66 -2.53 -5.82
C ALA A 67 19.61 -3.14 -7.23
N GLY A 68 19.27 -2.32 -8.23
CA GLY A 68 19.13 -2.70 -9.63
C GLY A 68 17.96 -3.66 -9.89
N TRP A 69 17.73 -3.94 -11.16
CA TRP A 69 16.69 -4.86 -11.57
C TRP A 69 17.16 -6.31 -11.56
N LYS A 70 16.25 -7.26 -11.50
CA LYS A 70 16.52 -8.69 -11.51
C LYS A 70 15.67 -9.38 -12.58
N PRO A 71 16.26 -10.21 -13.48
CA PRO A 71 15.49 -10.88 -14.53
C PRO A 71 14.48 -11.89 -14.00
N THR A 72 14.75 -12.44 -12.79
CA THR A 72 13.81 -13.36 -12.11
C THR A 72 13.62 -12.97 -10.65
N VAL A 73 12.44 -13.23 -10.13
CA VAL A 73 12.02 -12.93 -8.75
C VAL A 73 11.31 -14.14 -8.13
N ARG A 74 11.09 -14.12 -6.82
CA ARG A 74 10.38 -15.17 -6.08
C ARG A 74 9.10 -14.57 -5.47
N PRO A 75 7.95 -14.71 -6.14
CA PRO A 75 6.69 -14.19 -5.61
C PRO A 75 6.31 -14.90 -4.30
N PRO A 76 5.89 -14.15 -3.27
CA PRO A 76 5.39 -14.75 -2.02
C PRO A 76 4.22 -15.71 -2.22
N ARG A 77 3.36 -15.47 -3.22
CA ARG A 77 2.22 -16.35 -3.55
C ARG A 77 2.64 -17.76 -3.99
N LEU A 78 3.85 -17.92 -4.50
CA LEU A 78 4.45 -19.22 -4.85
C LEU A 78 5.32 -19.77 -3.72
N GLY A 79 4.99 -19.44 -2.46
CA GLY A 79 5.73 -19.89 -1.28
C GLY A 79 7.13 -19.25 -1.13
N GLY A 80 7.52 -18.33 -2.03
CA GLY A 80 8.81 -17.65 -2.00
C GLY A 80 9.99 -18.51 -2.50
N ASN A 81 9.76 -19.74 -2.97
CA ASN A 81 10.79 -20.67 -3.45
C ASN A 81 10.88 -20.72 -4.98
N GLU A 82 9.75 -20.67 -5.66
CA GLU A 82 9.68 -20.69 -7.11
C GLU A 82 10.13 -19.35 -7.71
N ARG A 83 10.81 -19.43 -8.85
CA ARG A 83 11.24 -18.25 -9.62
C ARG A 83 10.36 -18.05 -10.82
N VAL A 84 9.98 -16.79 -11.05
CA VAL A 84 9.31 -16.35 -12.27
C VAL A 84 10.06 -15.20 -12.89
N GLY A 85 9.86 -14.97 -14.19
CA GLY A 85 10.36 -13.76 -14.85
C GLY A 85 9.80 -12.49 -14.20
N VAL A 86 10.60 -11.43 -14.13
CA VAL A 86 10.17 -10.16 -13.51
C VAL A 86 8.93 -9.58 -14.18
N PHE A 87 8.77 -9.79 -15.49
CA PHE A 87 7.61 -9.32 -16.26
C PHE A 87 6.35 -10.17 -16.02
N ALA A 88 6.49 -11.39 -15.50
CA ALA A 88 5.39 -12.20 -15.01
C ALA A 88 5.04 -11.91 -13.54
N SER A 89 5.43 -10.74 -13.03
CA SER A 89 5.20 -10.34 -11.64
C SER A 89 5.00 -8.83 -11.52
N ARG A 90 4.51 -8.38 -10.37
CA ARG A 90 4.46 -6.96 -9.96
C ARG A 90 5.60 -6.60 -9.00
N SER A 91 6.77 -7.24 -9.17
CA SER A 91 7.96 -6.98 -8.34
C SER A 91 8.48 -5.56 -8.53
N THR A 92 9.05 -5.00 -7.46
CA THR A 92 9.70 -3.69 -7.44
C THR A 92 11.07 -3.68 -8.15
N PHE A 93 11.69 -4.84 -8.40
CA PHE A 93 12.99 -4.98 -9.06
C PHE A 93 12.86 -4.97 -10.60
N ARG A 94 12.25 -3.93 -11.15
CA ARG A 94 11.98 -3.76 -12.58
C ARG A 94 13.04 -2.91 -13.27
N PRO A 95 13.26 -3.07 -14.61
CA PRO A 95 14.32 -2.35 -15.34
C PRO A 95 14.28 -0.84 -15.17
N ASN A 96 13.09 -0.22 -15.17
CA ASN A 96 12.91 1.22 -15.02
C ASN A 96 12.31 1.61 -13.66
N ALA A 97 12.21 0.67 -12.72
CA ALA A 97 11.63 0.88 -11.40
C ALA A 97 10.22 1.53 -11.39
N ILE A 98 9.45 1.39 -12.48
CA ILE A 98 8.11 1.97 -12.59
C ILE A 98 7.08 0.98 -12.09
N GLY A 99 6.20 1.47 -11.19
CA GLY A 99 5.00 0.79 -10.74
C GLY A 99 3.74 1.48 -11.25
N MET A 100 2.61 0.75 -11.23
CA MET A 100 1.30 1.24 -11.62
C MET A 100 0.22 0.56 -10.79
N SER A 101 -0.69 1.34 -10.23
CA SER A 101 -1.82 0.85 -9.43
C SER A 101 -3.09 1.64 -9.75
N ALA A 102 -4.21 0.93 -9.89
CA ALA A 102 -5.52 1.55 -9.97
C ALA A 102 -6.03 1.79 -8.55
N VAL A 103 -6.40 3.03 -8.24
CA VAL A 103 -6.80 3.46 -6.89
C VAL A 103 -8.09 4.26 -6.94
N GLU A 104 -8.87 4.21 -5.87
CA GLU A 104 -10.08 5.02 -5.73
C GLU A 104 -9.71 6.50 -5.55
N LEU A 105 -10.41 7.39 -6.25
CA LEU A 105 -10.36 8.84 -6.04
C LEU A 105 -11.49 9.22 -5.08
N LEU A 106 -11.13 9.72 -3.90
CA LEU A 106 -12.09 10.15 -2.87
C LEU A 106 -12.44 11.62 -3.01
N ASP A 107 -11.41 12.48 -3.18
CA ASP A 107 -11.61 13.93 -3.33
C ASP A 107 -10.36 14.61 -3.92
N VAL A 108 -10.52 15.87 -4.31
CA VAL A 108 -9.42 16.79 -4.68
C VAL A 108 -9.63 18.09 -3.93
N GLU A 109 -8.65 18.50 -3.15
CA GLU A 109 -8.69 19.70 -2.33
C GLU A 109 -7.53 20.63 -2.64
N ILE A 110 -7.73 21.91 -2.37
CA ILE A 110 -6.66 22.91 -2.35
C ILE A 110 -6.52 23.45 -0.94
N ARG A 111 -5.43 23.07 -0.27
CA ARG A 111 -5.13 23.49 1.11
C ARG A 111 -3.96 24.46 1.11
N ASN A 112 -4.19 25.73 1.38
CA ASN A 112 -3.13 26.76 1.44
C ASN A 112 -2.25 26.80 0.17
N GLY A 113 -2.85 26.65 -1.02
CA GLY A 113 -2.12 26.63 -2.30
C GLY A 113 -1.52 25.26 -2.67
N GLN A 114 -1.67 24.25 -1.82
CA GLN A 114 -1.27 22.87 -2.08
C GLN A 114 -2.45 22.08 -2.64
N VAL A 115 -2.29 21.54 -3.84
CA VAL A 115 -3.25 20.57 -4.40
C VAL A 115 -3.01 19.22 -3.75
N VAL A 116 -4.06 18.69 -3.12
CA VAL A 116 -4.09 17.39 -2.46
C VAL A 116 -5.15 16.52 -3.13
N VAL A 117 -4.73 15.40 -3.70
CA VAL A 117 -5.63 14.38 -4.23
C VAL A 117 -5.81 13.32 -3.16
N LYS A 118 -7.03 13.21 -2.63
CA LYS A 118 -7.40 12.19 -1.63
C LYS A 118 -7.74 10.88 -2.33
N LEU A 119 -7.13 9.83 -1.88
CA LEU A 119 -7.24 8.51 -2.48
C LEU A 119 -7.67 7.48 -1.43
N GLY A 120 -8.27 6.42 -1.88
CA GLY A 120 -8.43 5.20 -1.10
C GLY A 120 -7.08 4.52 -0.83
N ASN A 121 -7.14 3.26 -0.39
CA ASN A 121 -5.92 2.52 -0.08
C ASN A 121 -5.01 2.35 -1.29
N VAL A 122 -3.73 2.60 -1.08
CA VAL A 122 -2.65 2.35 -2.03
C VAL A 122 -1.70 1.25 -1.50
N ASP A 123 -0.95 0.64 -2.40
CA ASP A 123 0.08 -0.36 -2.10
C ASP A 123 1.50 0.23 -2.10
N LEU A 124 1.64 1.45 -1.54
CA LEU A 124 2.86 2.27 -1.60
C LEU A 124 3.36 2.66 -0.21
N VAL A 125 4.68 2.70 -0.05
CA VAL A 125 5.35 3.30 1.12
C VAL A 125 5.09 4.80 1.16
N ASP A 126 4.98 5.36 2.35
CA ASP A 126 5.00 6.81 2.56
C ASP A 126 6.21 7.46 1.89
N GLY A 127 6.01 8.61 1.25
CA GLY A 127 7.05 9.31 0.53
C GLY A 127 7.31 8.82 -0.91
N THR A 128 6.62 7.78 -1.40
CA THR A 128 6.82 7.27 -2.78
C THR A 128 6.58 8.38 -3.81
N PRO A 129 7.52 8.60 -4.75
CA PRO A 129 7.38 9.59 -5.81
C PRO A 129 6.35 9.15 -6.87
N ILE A 130 5.35 9.98 -7.12
CA ILE A 130 4.37 9.80 -8.19
C ILE A 130 4.85 10.54 -9.43
N ILE A 131 4.88 9.86 -10.57
CA ILE A 131 5.39 10.39 -11.84
C ILE A 131 4.29 10.77 -12.83
N ASP A 132 3.10 10.18 -12.69
CA ASP A 132 1.93 10.55 -13.50
C ASP A 132 0.65 10.02 -12.83
N ILE A 133 -0.49 10.63 -13.17
CA ILE A 133 -1.83 10.13 -12.87
C ILE A 133 -2.69 10.20 -14.11
N LYS A 134 -3.56 9.20 -14.28
CA LYS A 134 -4.53 9.16 -15.39
C LYS A 134 -5.88 8.69 -14.88
N PRO A 135 -7.00 9.16 -15.44
CA PRO A 135 -8.30 8.59 -15.10
C PRO A 135 -8.37 7.11 -15.50
N TYR A 136 -8.98 6.31 -14.64
CA TYR A 136 -9.39 4.94 -14.97
C TYR A 136 -10.69 4.99 -15.77
N ILE A 137 -10.68 4.38 -16.95
CA ILE A 137 -11.82 4.40 -17.87
C ILE A 137 -12.37 2.97 -18.01
N PRO A 138 -13.52 2.66 -17.35
CA PRO A 138 -14.02 1.28 -17.22
C PRO A 138 -14.15 0.52 -18.54
N TYR A 139 -14.67 1.14 -19.59
CA TYR A 139 -14.86 0.46 -20.87
C TYR A 139 -13.55 0.09 -21.60
N SER A 140 -12.45 0.77 -21.24
CA SER A 140 -11.11 0.58 -21.81
C SER A 140 -10.22 -0.28 -20.93
N ASP A 141 -10.27 -0.06 -19.62
CA ASP A 141 -9.29 -0.57 -18.67
C ASP A 141 -9.74 -1.86 -17.99
N SER A 142 -11.07 -2.12 -17.93
CA SER A 142 -11.62 -3.36 -17.37
C SER A 142 -11.67 -4.47 -18.41
N ILE A 143 -11.02 -5.60 -18.11
CA ILE A 143 -11.03 -6.79 -18.94
C ILE A 143 -11.65 -7.93 -18.13
N PRO A 144 -12.97 -8.15 -18.20
CA PRO A 144 -13.68 -9.11 -17.34
C PRO A 144 -13.18 -10.54 -17.44
N ASP A 145 -12.77 -10.96 -18.64
CA ASP A 145 -12.31 -12.33 -18.91
C ASP A 145 -10.79 -12.52 -18.77
N ALA A 146 -10.09 -11.54 -18.17
CA ALA A 146 -8.65 -11.65 -17.94
C ALA A 146 -8.32 -12.74 -16.94
N THR A 147 -7.29 -13.54 -17.22
CA THR A 147 -6.80 -14.58 -16.32
C THR A 147 -5.68 -14.04 -15.43
N GLY A 148 -5.73 -14.31 -14.13
CA GLY A 148 -4.79 -13.83 -13.13
C GLY A 148 -3.53 -14.67 -12.94
N GLY A 149 -3.42 -15.83 -13.64
CA GLY A 149 -2.33 -16.78 -13.46
C GLY A 149 -2.22 -17.25 -12.00
N TYR A 150 -1.03 -17.27 -11.43
CA TYR A 150 -0.84 -17.65 -10.02
C TYR A 150 -1.43 -16.64 -9.01
N ALA A 151 -1.97 -15.52 -9.47
CA ALA A 151 -2.56 -14.46 -8.65
C ALA A 151 -4.09 -14.32 -8.86
N GLU A 152 -4.77 -15.41 -9.23
CA GLU A 152 -6.19 -15.45 -9.57
C GLU A 152 -7.12 -14.95 -8.44
N ALA A 153 -6.88 -15.39 -7.22
CA ALA A 153 -7.72 -15.05 -6.09
C ALA A 153 -7.07 -14.01 -5.15
N PRO A 154 -7.84 -13.15 -4.48
CA PRO A 154 -7.31 -12.31 -3.41
C PRO A 154 -6.76 -13.16 -2.25
N PRO A 155 -5.87 -12.60 -1.40
CA PRO A 155 -5.44 -13.28 -0.19
C PRO A 155 -6.63 -13.46 0.77
N ILE A 156 -6.66 -14.59 1.48
CA ILE A 156 -7.66 -14.84 2.52
C ILE A 156 -7.21 -14.08 3.79
N PRO A 157 -8.03 -13.15 4.31
CA PRO A 157 -7.69 -12.43 5.53
C PRO A 157 -7.74 -13.35 6.75
N VAL A 158 -6.84 -13.12 7.72
CA VAL A 158 -6.85 -13.79 9.03
C VAL A 158 -7.48 -12.88 10.08
N THR A 159 -7.97 -13.47 11.16
CA THR A 159 -8.49 -12.73 12.32
C THR A 159 -7.39 -11.89 12.97
N VAL A 160 -7.71 -10.67 13.41
CA VAL A 160 -6.81 -9.80 14.17
C VAL A 160 -7.44 -9.46 15.51
N GLN A 161 -6.70 -9.68 16.56
CA GLN A 161 -7.10 -9.36 17.93
C GLN A 161 -6.11 -8.37 18.54
N PHE A 162 -6.57 -7.57 19.49
CA PHE A 162 -5.75 -6.56 20.16
C PHE A 162 -5.74 -6.83 21.67
N SER A 163 -4.56 -6.78 22.26
CA SER A 163 -4.42 -6.83 23.72
C SER A 163 -5.02 -5.58 24.37
N GLU A 164 -5.36 -5.64 25.64
CA GLU A 164 -5.87 -4.48 26.37
C GLU A 164 -4.89 -3.29 26.41
N PRO A 165 -3.56 -3.48 26.57
CA PRO A 165 -2.60 -2.39 26.41
C PRO A 165 -2.65 -1.73 25.02
N ALA A 166 -2.72 -2.52 23.94
CA ALA A 166 -2.81 -1.99 22.59
C ALA A 166 -4.10 -1.19 22.35
N LYS A 167 -5.24 -1.68 22.84
CA LYS A 167 -6.52 -0.94 22.82
C LYS A 167 -6.43 0.36 23.60
N GLY A 168 -5.79 0.33 24.78
CA GLY A 168 -5.61 1.51 25.62
C GLY A 168 -4.85 2.63 24.93
N VAL A 169 -3.84 2.31 24.10
CA VAL A 169 -3.14 3.30 23.28
C VAL A 169 -4.05 3.86 22.18
N LEU A 170 -4.76 2.98 21.46
CA LEU A 170 -5.69 3.41 20.41
C LEU A 170 -6.75 4.38 20.93
N MET A 171 -7.38 4.08 22.05
CA MET A 171 -8.45 4.88 22.65
C MET A 171 -8.03 6.29 23.07
N GLN A 172 -6.73 6.60 23.12
CA GLN A 172 -6.24 7.96 23.42
C GLN A 172 -6.34 8.89 22.19
N HIS A 173 -6.62 8.35 20.99
CA HIS A 173 -6.71 9.12 19.76
C HIS A 173 -8.17 9.39 19.37
N SER A 174 -8.45 10.60 18.90
CA SER A 174 -9.81 10.98 18.46
C SER A 174 -10.31 10.18 17.25
N ASP A 175 -9.40 9.64 16.45
CA ASP A 175 -9.66 8.81 15.27
C ASP A 175 -9.42 7.31 15.52
N HIS A 176 -9.55 6.86 16.78
CA HIS A 176 -9.24 5.50 17.22
C HIS A 176 -10.03 4.42 16.47
N GLU A 177 -11.29 4.66 16.11
CA GLU A 177 -12.10 3.71 15.34
C GLU A 177 -11.50 3.48 13.94
N TYR A 178 -11.16 4.56 13.26
CA TYR A 178 -10.47 4.51 11.97
C TYR A 178 -9.15 3.74 12.07
N ARG A 179 -8.32 4.07 13.06
CA ARG A 179 -7.02 3.42 13.26
C ARG A 179 -7.14 1.94 13.61
N LEU A 180 -8.11 1.58 14.45
CA LEU A 180 -8.38 0.18 14.79
C LEU A 180 -8.77 -0.62 13.55
N GLN A 181 -9.68 -0.07 12.73
CA GLN A 181 -10.11 -0.71 11.50
C GLN A 181 -8.95 -0.83 10.50
N ALA A 182 -8.20 0.23 10.28
CA ALA A 182 -7.04 0.23 9.39
C ALA A 182 -6.00 -0.81 9.80
N LEU A 183 -5.61 -0.85 11.09
CA LEU A 183 -4.67 -1.85 11.60
C LEU A 183 -5.21 -3.28 11.45
N THR A 184 -6.51 -3.49 11.68
CA THR A 184 -7.16 -4.78 11.48
C THR A 184 -7.06 -5.23 10.03
N GLU A 185 -7.42 -4.39 9.08
CA GLU A 185 -7.37 -4.71 7.65
C GLU A 185 -5.94 -4.96 7.15
N ILE A 186 -4.99 -4.13 7.57
CA ILE A 186 -3.58 -4.27 7.20
C ILE A 186 -3.00 -5.59 7.74
N LEU A 187 -3.17 -5.85 9.02
CA LEU A 187 -2.59 -7.03 9.68
C LEU A 187 -3.32 -8.32 9.30
N SER A 188 -4.60 -8.25 8.91
CA SER A 188 -5.34 -9.41 8.40
C SER A 188 -4.73 -10.02 7.14
N GLN A 189 -3.89 -9.27 6.41
CA GLN A 189 -3.14 -9.77 5.25
C GLN A 189 -1.97 -10.68 5.64
N ASP A 190 -1.73 -10.89 6.93
CA ASP A 190 -0.60 -11.62 7.49
C ASP A 190 0.74 -11.20 6.84
N PRO A 191 1.36 -10.10 7.31
CA PRO A 191 2.55 -9.55 6.66
C PRO A 191 3.79 -10.43 6.79
N ARG A 192 3.74 -11.50 7.59
CA ARG A 192 4.86 -12.41 7.81
C ARG A 192 5.37 -13.06 6.51
N PRO A 193 6.60 -13.57 6.50
CA PRO A 193 7.14 -14.32 5.37
C PRO A 193 6.21 -15.47 4.95
N ALA A 194 6.14 -15.75 3.66
CA ALA A 194 5.18 -16.73 3.09
C ALA A 194 5.24 -18.10 3.77
N TYR A 195 6.44 -18.60 4.12
CA TYR A 195 6.63 -19.91 4.77
C TYR A 195 6.13 -19.97 6.24
N LYS A 196 5.80 -18.80 6.82
CA LYS A 196 5.25 -18.66 8.17
C LYS A 196 3.72 -18.50 8.19
N LYS A 197 3.12 -18.16 7.08
CA LYS A 197 1.67 -17.92 6.98
C LYS A 197 0.87 -19.18 7.29
N GLY A 198 -0.27 -19.00 7.94
CA GLY A 198 -1.16 -20.09 8.33
C GLY A 198 -0.61 -21.01 9.43
N LYS A 199 0.44 -20.59 10.15
CA LYS A 199 1.04 -21.34 11.26
C LYS A 199 1.22 -20.44 12.46
N PRO A 200 1.00 -20.93 13.70
CA PRO A 200 1.35 -20.18 14.90
C PRO A 200 2.86 -19.92 14.96
N ASP A 201 3.22 -18.78 15.49
CA ASP A 201 4.62 -18.37 15.68
C ASP A 201 4.71 -17.45 16.90
N SER A 202 5.38 -17.92 17.95
CA SER A 202 5.59 -17.14 19.17
C SER A 202 6.53 -15.95 19.01
N LYS A 203 7.19 -15.80 17.85
CA LYS A 203 8.02 -14.63 17.55
C LYS A 203 7.15 -13.38 17.51
N VAL A 204 7.58 -12.34 18.21
CA VAL A 204 7.00 -11.01 18.10
C VAL A 204 7.62 -10.29 16.91
N TYR A 205 6.77 -9.88 15.98
CA TYR A 205 7.10 -9.03 14.84
C TYR A 205 6.78 -7.59 15.18
N ALA A 206 7.40 -6.65 14.49
CA ALA A 206 7.11 -5.24 14.60
C ALA A 206 6.92 -4.65 13.21
N VAL A 207 6.04 -3.65 13.10
CA VAL A 207 5.78 -2.91 11.86
C VAL A 207 5.51 -1.44 12.16
N HIS A 208 6.00 -0.56 11.30
CA HIS A 208 5.81 0.87 11.41
C HIS A 208 4.58 1.31 10.61
N LEU A 209 3.52 1.62 11.34
CA LEU A 209 2.23 2.09 10.77
C LEU A 209 1.79 3.37 11.49
N PHE A 210 1.36 4.37 10.74
CA PHE A 210 1.11 5.71 11.28
C PHE A 210 2.38 6.26 11.95
N GLU A 211 2.26 6.79 13.15
CA GLU A 211 3.35 7.21 14.03
C GLU A 211 3.78 6.11 15.03
N TRP A 212 3.42 4.84 14.77
CA TRP A 212 3.58 3.77 15.75
C TRP A 212 4.47 2.62 15.28
N ASN A 213 5.15 2.03 16.24
CA ASN A 213 5.73 0.71 16.17
C ASN A 213 4.68 -0.29 16.71
N VAL A 214 4.00 -0.99 15.82
CA VAL A 214 2.95 -1.98 16.15
C VAL A 214 3.59 -3.34 16.27
N ARG A 215 3.50 -3.96 17.45
CA ARG A 215 4.08 -5.28 17.74
C ARG A 215 3.00 -6.36 17.75
N PHE A 216 3.25 -7.45 17.05
CA PHE A 216 2.28 -8.52 16.92
C PHE A 216 2.95 -9.91 16.89
N SER A 217 2.21 -10.94 17.27
CA SER A 217 2.54 -12.36 17.10
C SER A 217 1.42 -13.06 16.33
N ALA A 218 1.60 -14.32 15.99
CA ALA A 218 0.56 -15.14 15.38
C ALA A 218 0.34 -16.40 16.22
N ASN A 219 -0.92 -16.69 16.46
CA ASN A 219 -1.40 -17.90 17.14
C ASN A 219 -2.31 -18.72 16.23
N ASP A 220 -2.97 -19.74 16.76
CA ASP A 220 -3.91 -20.57 16.00
C ASP A 220 -5.16 -19.81 15.55
N ASP A 221 -5.54 -18.73 16.25
CA ASP A 221 -6.71 -17.89 15.95
C ASP A 221 -6.41 -16.76 14.96
N GLY A 222 -5.13 -16.49 14.64
CA GLY A 222 -4.71 -15.44 13.72
C GLY A 222 -3.59 -14.56 14.26
N ILE A 223 -3.70 -13.25 14.03
CA ILE A 223 -2.73 -12.23 14.47
C ILE A 223 -3.19 -11.63 15.81
N GLN A 224 -2.27 -11.58 16.76
CA GLN A 224 -2.46 -10.92 18.05
C GLN A 224 -1.56 -9.68 18.13
N VAL A 225 -2.14 -8.48 18.11
CA VAL A 225 -1.42 -7.23 18.40
C VAL A 225 -1.18 -7.19 19.91
N VAL A 226 0.09 -7.25 20.30
CA VAL A 226 0.49 -7.34 21.71
C VAL A 226 0.80 -5.96 22.31
N ASP A 227 1.26 -5.02 21.50
CA ASP A 227 1.68 -3.69 21.95
C ASP A 227 1.69 -2.68 20.82
N ILE A 228 1.47 -1.41 21.14
CA ILE A 228 1.59 -0.26 20.25
C ILE A 228 2.39 0.82 20.99
N ALA A 229 3.50 1.27 20.41
CA ALA A 229 4.35 2.30 20.98
C ALA A 229 4.66 3.39 19.93
N PRO A 230 4.93 4.65 20.32
CA PRO A 230 5.41 5.67 19.39
C PRO A 230 6.68 5.19 18.66
N LEU A 231 6.87 5.67 17.42
CA LEU A 231 8.16 5.52 16.73
C LEU A 231 9.22 6.36 17.47
N ALA A 232 10.40 5.79 17.64
CA ALA A 232 11.54 6.43 18.28
C ALA A 232 12.18 7.50 17.37
#